data_f18d5a0bb2c3cee4deeb4aa82be393cf
#
_entry.id   f18d5a0bb2c3cee4deeb4aa82be393cf
#
_cell.length_a   1.000
_cell.length_b   1.000
_cell.length_c   1.000
_cell.angle_alpha   90.00
_cell.angle_beta   90.00
_cell.angle_gamma   90.00
#
_symmetry.space_group_name_H-M   'P 1'
#
loop_
_entity.id
_entity.type
_entity.pdbx_description
1 polymer ?
#
loop_
_entity_poly.entity_id
_entity_poly.type
_entity_poly.pdbx_seq_one_letter_code
_entity_poly.pdbx_strand_id
1 'polypeptide(L)'
;MAGKERALATLFGLLLLASLLPMPSAAQGVVGSISLECGDDPELQVKPGEYEDSILECTVTNDGTVLAENVQISEEWGGVYVNMMISEDSFTIEAGESETFTVTFSCDERTDASIVYEFTITATVTAWGPIPVEGTPLSQVANHTGDVTIKEYGFVTLDIPDTSSRTMQTSEELSITFQVDNNGNADDTIEIRITNANELEQLGFTLQSGDFIVARDVQSGGVSEQLEFIIRAPSEADAEIRNIITIEATSTLDDSKDMVDFDLIVEAQQDSGGLGAGLSEVSTDDLALYGAIGGGVLFLIFLLVIIGRVSKRSSKGKVATDAPTEPPIEIDDDDEFDLDLDFDLDLDDDEFLSDDFDSMLDDL
;
A
#
# COMPACT_ATOMS: atom_id res chain seq x y z
N MET A 1 -77.92 -73.72 -22.43
CA MET A 1 -77.37 -72.38 -22.64
C MET A 1 -76.39 -71.88 -21.53
N ALA A 2 -76.42 -72.47 -20.31
CA ALA A 2 -75.65 -72.05 -19.14
C ALA A 2 -74.12 -72.33 -19.24
N GLY A 3 -73.63 -73.21 -20.14
CA GLY A 3 -72.22 -73.57 -20.22
C GLY A 3 -71.35 -72.50 -20.99
N LYS A 4 -71.94 -71.79 -21.95
CA LYS A 4 -71.21 -70.81 -22.73
C LYS A 4 -70.94 -69.48 -21.98
N GLU A 5 -71.86 -69.08 -21.13
CA GLU A 5 -71.72 -67.87 -20.30
C GLU A 5 -70.71 -68.05 -19.20
N ARG A 6 -70.57 -69.25 -18.61
CA ARG A 6 -69.54 -69.54 -17.60
C ARG A 6 -68.12 -69.57 -18.25
N ALA A 7 -68.01 -70.11 -19.46
CA ALA A 7 -66.74 -70.14 -20.17
C ALA A 7 -66.27 -68.69 -20.59
N LEU A 8 -67.21 -67.82 -20.95
CA LEU A 8 -66.91 -66.43 -21.30
C LEU A 8 -66.50 -65.60 -20.07
N ALA A 9 -67.15 -65.81 -18.93
CA ALA A 9 -66.83 -65.15 -17.65
C ALA A 9 -65.47 -65.56 -17.11
N THR A 10 -65.13 -66.85 -17.24
CA THR A 10 -63.77 -67.35 -16.82
C THR A 10 -62.66 -66.83 -17.81
N LEU A 11 -62.96 -66.79 -19.07
CA LEU A 11 -62.01 -66.20 -20.05
C LEU A 11 -61.74 -64.69 -19.79
N PHE A 12 -62.83 -63.93 -19.48
CA PHE A 12 -62.72 -62.51 -19.17
C PHE A 12 -61.96 -62.25 -17.84
N GLY A 13 -62.21 -63.09 -16.82
CA GLY A 13 -61.47 -63.07 -15.56
C GLY A 13 -60.04 -63.40 -15.69
N LEU A 14 -59.67 -64.34 -16.57
CA LEU A 14 -58.26 -64.65 -16.85
C LEU A 14 -57.56 -63.55 -17.64
N LEU A 15 -58.27 -62.86 -18.55
CA LEU A 15 -57.74 -61.73 -19.31
C LEU A 15 -57.51 -60.50 -18.41
N LEU A 16 -58.40 -60.28 -17.45
CA LEU A 16 -58.26 -59.23 -16.44
C LEU A 16 -57.12 -59.54 -15.45
N LEU A 17 -56.90 -60.80 -15.08
CA LEU A 17 -55.79 -61.20 -14.23
C LEU A 17 -54.44 -61.07 -14.95
N ALA A 18 -54.37 -61.28 -16.26
CA ALA A 18 -53.19 -61.11 -17.08
C ALA A 18 -52.77 -59.64 -17.25
N SER A 19 -53.73 -58.70 -17.17
CA SER A 19 -53.45 -57.24 -17.21
C SER A 19 -52.96 -56.69 -15.88
N LEU A 20 -53.06 -57.47 -14.78
CA LEU A 20 -52.54 -57.10 -13.44
C LEU A 20 -51.13 -57.62 -13.15
N LEU A 21 -50.55 -58.39 -14.08
CA LEU A 21 -49.14 -58.73 -13.95
C LEU A 21 -48.30 -57.42 -14.12
N PRO A 22 -47.49 -57.07 -13.16
CA PRO A 22 -46.56 -55.95 -13.36
C PRO A 22 -45.76 -56.32 -14.61
N MET A 23 -45.89 -55.55 -15.67
CA MET A 23 -44.92 -55.60 -16.76
C MET A 23 -43.59 -55.33 -16.13
N PRO A 24 -42.57 -56.19 -16.29
CA PRO A 24 -41.23 -55.77 -15.96
C PRO A 24 -41.06 -54.46 -16.74
N SER A 25 -40.94 -53.33 -16.02
CA SER A 25 -40.34 -52.16 -16.61
C SER A 25 -38.97 -52.64 -17.05
N ALA A 26 -38.79 -52.90 -18.35
CA ALA A 26 -37.47 -52.96 -18.91
C ALA A 26 -36.91 -51.57 -18.58
N ALA A 27 -36.17 -51.48 -17.47
CA ALA A 27 -35.22 -50.39 -17.32
C ALA A 27 -34.45 -50.45 -18.65
N GLN A 28 -34.73 -49.48 -19.55
CA GLN A 28 -33.84 -49.24 -20.69
C GLN A 28 -32.52 -48.85 -20.01
N GLY A 29 -31.66 -49.86 -19.79
CA GLY A 29 -30.34 -49.61 -19.29
C GLY A 29 -29.69 -48.61 -20.26
N VAL A 30 -29.37 -47.47 -19.78
CA VAL A 30 -28.51 -46.54 -20.46
C VAL A 30 -27.19 -47.32 -20.64
N VAL A 31 -26.94 -47.79 -21.85
CA VAL A 31 -25.84 -48.70 -22.14
C VAL A 31 -24.48 -48.02 -21.87
N GLY A 32 -24.44 -46.71 -21.94
CA GLY A 32 -23.30 -45.88 -21.56
C GLY A 32 -23.80 -44.49 -21.14
N SER A 33 -23.32 -44.00 -20.06
CA SER A 33 -23.61 -42.63 -19.57
C SER A 33 -22.43 -42.15 -18.74
N ILE A 34 -22.09 -40.90 -18.88
CA ILE A 34 -21.02 -40.26 -18.11
C ILE A 34 -21.51 -38.92 -17.59
N SER A 35 -21.11 -38.57 -16.39
CA SER A 35 -21.29 -37.25 -15.80
C SER A 35 -19.95 -36.68 -15.36
N LEU A 36 -19.84 -35.34 -15.33
CA LEU A 36 -18.68 -34.59 -14.87
C LEU A 36 -19.19 -33.52 -13.90
N GLU A 37 -18.68 -33.54 -12.69
CA GLU A 37 -18.96 -32.55 -11.67
C GLU A 37 -17.65 -31.98 -11.15
N CYS A 38 -17.54 -30.65 -11.07
CA CYS A 38 -16.40 -29.97 -10.48
C CYS A 38 -16.85 -29.15 -9.26
N GLY A 39 -15.88 -28.76 -8.44
CA GLY A 39 -16.09 -27.88 -7.29
C GLY A 39 -16.51 -26.46 -7.65
N ASP A 40 -16.36 -25.57 -6.71
CA ASP A 40 -16.63 -24.14 -6.89
C ASP A 40 -15.63 -23.51 -7.87
N ASP A 41 -16.06 -22.44 -8.54
CA ASP A 41 -15.22 -21.67 -9.48
C ASP A 41 -13.92 -21.19 -8.83
N PRO A 42 -12.77 -21.33 -9.51
CA PRO A 42 -11.48 -20.98 -8.94
C PRO A 42 -11.28 -19.47 -8.83
N GLU A 43 -10.76 -19.04 -7.68
CA GLU A 43 -10.28 -17.68 -7.42
C GLU A 43 -8.77 -17.73 -7.15
N LEU A 44 -8.00 -16.91 -7.88
CA LEU A 44 -6.54 -16.84 -7.78
C LEU A 44 -6.10 -15.74 -6.82
N GLN A 45 -5.26 -16.07 -5.85
CA GLN A 45 -4.59 -15.09 -4.99
C GLN A 45 -3.25 -14.66 -5.59
N VAL A 46 -3.16 -13.38 -5.97
CA VAL A 46 -2.00 -12.82 -6.70
C VAL A 46 -1.26 -11.72 -5.94
N LYS A 47 -1.63 -11.50 -4.67
CA LYS A 47 -0.96 -10.50 -3.83
C LYS A 47 0.50 -10.89 -3.60
N PRO A 48 1.47 -9.98 -3.83
CA PRO A 48 2.88 -10.25 -3.61
C PRO A 48 3.17 -10.76 -2.20
N GLY A 49 3.83 -11.92 -2.12
CA GLY A 49 4.14 -12.60 -0.87
C GLY A 49 3.01 -13.46 -0.28
N GLU A 50 1.81 -13.43 -0.87
CA GLU A 50 0.66 -14.25 -0.49
C GLU A 50 0.11 -15.03 -1.69
N TYR A 51 0.91 -15.18 -2.74
CA TYR A 51 0.53 -15.86 -3.98
C TYR A 51 0.18 -17.32 -3.72
N GLU A 52 -0.95 -17.79 -4.30
CA GLU A 52 -1.39 -19.17 -4.21
C GLU A 52 -2.12 -19.59 -5.50
N ASP A 53 -1.71 -20.76 -6.05
CA ASP A 53 -2.42 -21.39 -7.14
C ASP A 53 -3.81 -21.84 -6.68
N SER A 54 -4.80 -21.77 -7.57
CA SER A 54 -6.14 -22.28 -7.31
C SER A 54 -6.31 -23.68 -7.90
N ILE A 55 -6.86 -24.61 -7.12
CA ILE A 55 -7.06 -26.00 -7.51
C ILE A 55 -8.56 -26.30 -7.56
N LEU A 56 -9.03 -26.66 -8.74
CA LEU A 56 -10.37 -27.17 -8.97
C LEU A 56 -10.36 -28.70 -8.97
N GLU A 57 -11.06 -29.33 -8.04
CA GLU A 57 -11.26 -30.77 -8.02
C GLU A 57 -12.47 -31.15 -8.87
N CYS A 58 -12.29 -32.07 -9.81
CA CYS A 58 -13.33 -32.58 -10.69
C CYS A 58 -13.51 -34.08 -10.52
N THR A 59 -14.72 -34.55 -10.62
CA THR A 59 -15.09 -35.97 -10.56
C THR A 59 -15.86 -36.36 -11.80
N VAL A 60 -15.35 -37.40 -12.46
CA VAL A 60 -15.99 -38.02 -13.62
C VAL A 60 -16.60 -39.34 -13.16
N THR A 61 -17.88 -39.55 -13.46
CA THR A 61 -18.62 -40.73 -13.02
C THR A 61 -19.16 -41.50 -14.23
N ASN A 62 -18.95 -42.81 -14.26
CA ASN A 62 -19.59 -43.71 -15.24
C ASN A 62 -20.96 -44.14 -14.68
N ASP A 63 -22.02 -43.40 -15.02
CA ASP A 63 -23.42 -43.73 -14.62
C ASP A 63 -24.01 -44.87 -15.44
N GLY A 64 -23.23 -45.40 -16.41
CA GLY A 64 -23.65 -46.49 -17.25
C GLY A 64 -23.53 -47.88 -16.59
N THR A 65 -23.79 -48.92 -17.39
CA THR A 65 -23.70 -50.33 -16.97
C THR A 65 -22.54 -51.08 -17.60
N VAL A 66 -21.72 -50.34 -18.40
CA VAL A 66 -20.60 -50.91 -19.17
C VAL A 66 -19.32 -50.12 -18.80
N LEU A 67 -18.20 -50.81 -18.74
CA LEU A 67 -16.88 -50.23 -18.55
C LEU A 67 -16.63 -49.08 -19.53
N ALA A 68 -16.32 -47.89 -19.07
CA ALA A 68 -15.76 -46.82 -19.89
C ALA A 68 -14.24 -46.99 -19.91
N GLU A 69 -13.72 -47.68 -21.00
CA GLU A 69 -12.32 -48.07 -21.07
C GLU A 69 -11.37 -46.90 -21.35
N ASN A 70 -11.83 -45.91 -22.08
CA ASN A 70 -11.04 -44.71 -22.35
C ASN A 70 -11.96 -43.47 -22.31
N VAL A 71 -11.86 -42.73 -21.20
CA VAL A 71 -12.48 -41.42 -20.99
C VAL A 71 -11.40 -40.37 -21.13
N GLN A 72 -11.45 -39.56 -22.16
CA GLN A 72 -10.50 -38.46 -22.39
C GLN A 72 -10.99 -37.17 -21.79
N ILE A 73 -10.13 -36.48 -21.05
CA ILE A 73 -10.37 -35.15 -20.54
C ILE A 73 -9.68 -34.15 -21.47
N SER A 74 -10.42 -33.13 -21.85
CA SER A 74 -9.92 -32.00 -22.65
C SER A 74 -10.44 -30.69 -22.10
N GLU A 75 -9.69 -29.63 -22.36
CA GLU A 75 -10.07 -28.27 -22.00
C GLU A 75 -10.32 -27.42 -23.23
N GLU A 76 -11.28 -26.48 -23.10
CA GLU A 76 -11.38 -25.29 -23.94
C GLU A 76 -11.01 -24.10 -23.07
N TRP A 77 -9.84 -23.54 -23.37
CA TRP A 77 -9.22 -22.49 -22.58
C TRP A 77 -8.66 -21.39 -23.48
N GLY A 78 -9.01 -20.13 -23.18
CA GLY A 78 -8.59 -18.95 -23.93
C GLY A 78 -7.80 -17.94 -23.12
N GLY A 79 -7.42 -18.26 -21.87
CA GLY A 79 -6.70 -17.35 -20.97
C GLY A 79 -5.28 -17.08 -21.46
N VAL A 80 -4.88 -15.80 -21.42
CA VAL A 80 -3.54 -15.35 -21.83
C VAL A 80 -2.63 -15.15 -20.62
N TYR A 81 -3.17 -14.65 -19.51
CA TYR A 81 -2.40 -14.32 -18.29
C TYR A 81 -2.53 -15.39 -17.20
N VAL A 82 -3.43 -16.35 -17.36
CA VAL A 82 -3.65 -17.45 -16.44
C VAL A 82 -3.33 -18.74 -17.17
N ASN A 83 -2.56 -19.61 -16.54
CA ASN A 83 -2.27 -20.95 -17.04
C ASN A 83 -3.27 -21.94 -16.44
N MET A 84 -3.74 -22.89 -17.24
CA MET A 84 -4.61 -23.98 -16.83
C MET A 84 -3.87 -25.30 -17.07
N MET A 85 -3.84 -26.20 -16.09
CA MET A 85 -3.15 -27.49 -16.20
C MET A 85 -4.00 -28.61 -15.58
N ILE A 86 -4.31 -29.61 -16.35
CA ILE A 86 -5.04 -30.82 -15.91
C ILE A 86 -4.06 -31.85 -15.41
N SER A 87 -4.32 -32.50 -14.27
CA SER A 87 -3.43 -33.50 -13.67
C SER A 87 -3.37 -34.80 -14.43
N GLU A 88 -4.49 -35.26 -14.97
CA GLU A 88 -4.62 -36.50 -15.75
C GLU A 88 -5.61 -36.31 -16.90
N ASP A 89 -5.24 -36.75 -18.11
CA ASP A 89 -5.99 -36.54 -19.35
C ASP A 89 -6.84 -37.75 -19.81
N SER A 90 -6.71 -38.87 -19.11
CA SER A 90 -7.46 -40.08 -19.48
C SER A 90 -7.68 -41.05 -18.33
N PHE A 91 -8.84 -41.70 -18.32
CA PHE A 91 -9.28 -42.62 -17.28
C PHE A 91 -9.93 -43.87 -17.85
N THR A 92 -9.86 -44.96 -17.06
CA THR A 92 -10.67 -46.17 -17.26
C THR A 92 -11.59 -46.27 -16.04
N ILE A 93 -12.92 -46.19 -16.26
CA ILE A 93 -13.91 -46.11 -15.19
C ILE A 93 -14.87 -47.30 -15.27
N GLU A 94 -14.89 -48.14 -14.23
CA GLU A 94 -15.83 -49.24 -14.14
C GLU A 94 -17.30 -48.75 -14.03
N ALA A 95 -18.24 -49.60 -14.38
CA ALA A 95 -19.67 -49.28 -14.31
C ALA A 95 -20.09 -48.87 -12.90
N GLY A 96 -20.60 -47.68 -12.72
CA GLY A 96 -21.03 -47.12 -11.44
C GLY A 96 -19.91 -46.56 -10.56
N GLU A 97 -18.66 -46.53 -11.03
CA GLU A 97 -17.50 -45.96 -10.34
C GLU A 97 -17.18 -44.55 -10.80
N SER A 98 -16.33 -43.86 -10.07
CA SER A 98 -15.91 -42.49 -10.35
C SER A 98 -14.40 -42.36 -10.20
N GLU A 99 -13.82 -41.46 -10.99
CA GLU A 99 -12.42 -41.03 -10.88
C GLU A 99 -12.35 -39.53 -10.67
N THR A 100 -11.36 -39.10 -9.86
CA THR A 100 -11.14 -37.69 -9.55
C THR A 100 -9.83 -37.21 -10.17
N PHE A 101 -9.86 -35.98 -10.66
CA PHE A 101 -8.66 -35.29 -11.13
C PHE A 101 -8.69 -33.83 -10.69
N THR A 102 -7.55 -33.16 -10.77
CA THR A 102 -7.45 -31.75 -10.43
C THR A 102 -7.08 -30.92 -11.63
N VAL A 103 -7.61 -29.71 -11.65
CA VAL A 103 -7.21 -28.66 -12.60
C VAL A 103 -6.58 -27.54 -11.80
N THR A 104 -5.31 -27.25 -12.08
CA THR A 104 -4.58 -26.18 -11.43
C THR A 104 -4.57 -24.93 -12.30
N PHE A 105 -4.96 -23.82 -11.70
CA PHE A 105 -4.87 -22.49 -12.31
C PHE A 105 -3.77 -21.69 -11.63
N SER A 106 -2.92 -21.04 -12.43
CA SER A 106 -1.81 -20.23 -11.95
C SER A 106 -1.62 -18.99 -12.83
N CYS A 107 -1.15 -17.90 -12.28
CA CYS A 107 -0.83 -16.69 -13.02
C CYS A 107 0.34 -15.95 -12.35
N ASP A 108 0.78 -14.85 -12.94
CA ASP A 108 1.82 -14.03 -12.34
C ASP A 108 1.26 -13.20 -11.17
N GLU A 109 2.13 -12.87 -10.20
CA GLU A 109 1.82 -11.88 -9.17
C GLU A 109 1.37 -10.56 -9.81
N ARG A 110 0.43 -9.87 -9.18
CA ARG A 110 -0.11 -8.57 -9.62
C ARG A 110 -0.94 -8.63 -10.91
N THR A 111 -1.38 -9.80 -11.34
CA THR A 111 -2.32 -9.88 -12.46
C THR A 111 -3.60 -9.10 -12.12
N ASP A 112 -4.10 -8.36 -13.09
CA ASP A 112 -5.27 -7.46 -12.97
C ASP A 112 -6.53 -8.25 -12.61
N ALA A 113 -7.24 -7.80 -11.58
CA ALA A 113 -8.45 -8.46 -11.08
C ALA A 113 -9.68 -8.24 -11.98
N SER A 114 -9.64 -7.27 -12.90
CA SER A 114 -10.73 -7.07 -13.88
C SER A 114 -10.83 -8.19 -14.91
N ILE A 115 -9.84 -9.10 -14.95
CA ILE A 115 -9.75 -10.19 -15.89
C ILE A 115 -10.55 -11.37 -15.37
N VAL A 116 -11.51 -11.84 -16.17
CA VAL A 116 -12.28 -13.06 -15.95
C VAL A 116 -12.16 -13.95 -17.17
N TYR A 117 -11.85 -15.21 -16.95
CA TYR A 117 -11.72 -16.20 -18.04
C TYR A 117 -12.73 -17.32 -17.86
N GLU A 118 -13.53 -17.57 -18.89
CA GLU A 118 -14.37 -18.76 -18.98
C GLU A 118 -13.51 -19.98 -19.38
N PHE A 119 -13.73 -21.10 -18.71
CA PHE A 119 -13.15 -22.39 -19.07
C PHE A 119 -14.23 -23.44 -19.28
N THR A 120 -13.94 -24.43 -20.11
CA THR A 120 -14.78 -25.61 -20.26
C THR A 120 -13.91 -26.85 -20.17
N ILE A 121 -14.28 -27.77 -19.27
CA ILE A 121 -13.67 -29.10 -19.14
C ILE A 121 -14.64 -30.08 -19.76
N THR A 122 -14.14 -30.93 -20.64
CA THR A 122 -14.93 -31.90 -21.36
C THR A 122 -14.41 -33.31 -21.10
N ALA A 123 -15.27 -34.19 -20.61
CA ALA A 123 -15.02 -35.61 -20.51
C ALA A 123 -15.68 -36.33 -21.69
N THR A 124 -14.92 -37.05 -22.49
CA THR A 124 -15.40 -37.74 -23.69
C THR A 124 -15.09 -39.24 -23.60
N VAL A 125 -16.12 -40.08 -23.69
CA VAL A 125 -15.91 -41.55 -23.79
C VAL A 125 -15.58 -41.93 -25.22
N THR A 126 -14.39 -42.47 -25.43
CA THR A 126 -13.92 -42.92 -26.73
C THR A 126 -14.02 -44.43 -26.94
N ALA A 127 -14.19 -45.19 -25.83
CA ALA A 127 -14.43 -46.65 -25.91
C ALA A 127 -15.31 -47.14 -24.74
N TRP A 128 -16.29 -47.98 -25.05
CA TRP A 128 -17.07 -48.76 -24.07
C TRP A 128 -16.62 -50.21 -24.08
N GLY A 129 -15.87 -50.63 -23.05
CA GLY A 129 -15.16 -51.91 -23.08
C GLY A 129 -14.33 -52.01 -24.35
N PRO A 130 -14.36 -53.15 -25.07
CA PRO A 130 -13.54 -53.33 -26.29
C PRO A 130 -14.08 -52.61 -27.54
N ILE A 131 -15.16 -51.82 -27.42
CA ILE A 131 -15.84 -51.19 -28.57
C ILE A 131 -15.43 -49.71 -28.65
N PRO A 132 -14.63 -49.32 -29.66
CA PRO A 132 -14.34 -47.90 -29.89
C PRO A 132 -15.59 -47.17 -30.39
N VAL A 133 -15.88 -46.00 -29.79
CA VAL A 133 -17.07 -45.21 -30.10
C VAL A 133 -16.73 -43.77 -30.50
N GLU A 134 -15.48 -43.43 -30.58
CA GLU A 134 -15.02 -42.10 -30.95
C GLU A 134 -15.62 -41.67 -32.30
N GLY A 135 -16.17 -40.46 -32.37
CA GLY A 135 -16.82 -39.90 -33.56
C GLY A 135 -18.14 -40.58 -33.97
N THR A 136 -18.67 -41.47 -33.16
CA THR A 136 -19.98 -42.12 -33.36
C THR A 136 -21.07 -41.52 -32.44
N PRO A 137 -22.36 -41.73 -32.73
CA PRO A 137 -23.43 -41.30 -31.82
C PRO A 137 -23.44 -42.02 -30.47
N LEU A 138 -22.58 -43.03 -30.25
CA LEU A 138 -22.45 -43.77 -29.01
C LEU A 138 -21.35 -43.16 -28.09
N SER A 139 -20.54 -42.22 -28.61
CA SER A 139 -19.66 -41.41 -27.78
C SER A 139 -20.47 -40.52 -26.88
N GLN A 140 -20.21 -40.61 -25.58
CA GLN A 140 -20.85 -39.77 -24.60
C GLN A 140 -19.90 -38.64 -24.19
N VAL A 141 -20.46 -37.45 -23.96
CA VAL A 141 -19.72 -36.26 -23.60
C VAL A 141 -20.41 -35.60 -22.41
N ALA A 142 -19.64 -35.25 -21.42
CA ALA A 142 -20.05 -34.45 -20.28
C ALA A 142 -19.17 -33.21 -20.17
N ASN A 143 -19.76 -32.06 -19.94
CA ASN A 143 -19.05 -30.77 -19.86
C ASN A 143 -19.30 -30.13 -18.51
N HIS A 144 -18.27 -29.44 -18.01
CA HIS A 144 -18.36 -28.48 -16.92
C HIS A 144 -17.79 -27.14 -17.41
N THR A 145 -18.55 -26.07 -17.22
CA THR A 145 -18.12 -24.70 -17.59
C THR A 145 -18.15 -23.85 -16.32
N GLY A 146 -17.12 -23.05 -16.13
CA GLY A 146 -16.96 -22.15 -15.00
C GLY A 146 -16.12 -20.94 -15.36
N ASP A 147 -15.96 -20.05 -14.42
CA ASP A 147 -15.16 -18.83 -14.54
C ASP A 147 -13.96 -18.87 -13.58
N VAL A 148 -12.80 -18.46 -14.08
CA VAL A 148 -11.62 -18.17 -13.24
C VAL A 148 -11.59 -16.68 -12.95
N THR A 149 -11.57 -16.34 -11.68
CA THR A 149 -11.47 -14.96 -11.20
C THR A 149 -10.14 -14.71 -10.49
N ILE A 150 -9.74 -13.45 -10.43
CA ILE A 150 -8.54 -13.02 -9.73
C ILE A 150 -8.99 -12.18 -8.54
N LYS A 151 -8.53 -12.55 -7.36
CA LYS A 151 -8.89 -11.87 -6.13
C LYS A 151 -8.31 -10.46 -6.09
N GLU A 152 -9.16 -9.48 -5.81
CA GLU A 152 -8.76 -8.10 -5.59
C GLU A 152 -7.93 -7.97 -4.31
N TYR A 153 -6.89 -7.15 -4.36
CA TYR A 153 -6.12 -6.76 -3.19
C TYR A 153 -5.70 -5.30 -3.27
N GLY A 154 -5.58 -4.67 -2.12
CA GLY A 154 -5.03 -3.33 -1.97
C GLY A 154 -3.52 -3.37 -1.70
N PHE A 155 -2.80 -2.43 -2.29
CA PHE A 155 -1.41 -2.16 -1.95
C PHE A 155 -1.16 -0.66 -2.10
N VAL A 156 -1.29 0.05 -1.00
CA VAL A 156 -1.25 1.52 -0.97
C VAL A 156 0.16 1.99 -0.61
N THR A 157 0.62 3.05 -1.27
CA THR A 157 1.82 3.79 -0.87
C THR A 157 1.47 5.26 -0.73
N LEU A 158 1.81 5.86 0.40
CA LEU A 158 1.59 7.27 0.69
C LEU A 158 2.85 8.07 0.31
N ASP A 159 2.75 8.88 -0.74
CA ASP A 159 3.83 9.76 -1.18
C ASP A 159 3.65 11.18 -0.63
N ILE A 160 4.53 11.54 0.30
CA ILE A 160 4.64 12.89 0.84
C ILE A 160 5.99 13.45 0.37
N PRO A 161 6.02 14.41 -0.57
CA PRO A 161 7.26 14.87 -1.22
C PRO A 161 8.31 15.42 -0.25
N ASP A 162 7.88 15.88 0.92
CA ASP A 162 8.78 16.44 1.93
C ASP A 162 8.34 15.97 3.32
N THR A 163 9.06 14.98 3.85
CA THR A 163 8.89 14.42 5.19
C THR A 163 9.86 15.01 6.23
N SER A 164 10.59 16.08 5.86
CA SER A 164 11.47 16.77 6.80
C SER A 164 10.69 17.43 7.92
N SER A 165 11.36 17.63 9.06
CA SER A 165 10.80 18.37 10.20
C SER A 165 10.28 19.74 9.78
N ARG A 166 9.04 20.07 10.16
CA ARG A 166 8.39 21.35 9.87
C ARG A 166 8.40 22.23 11.10
N THR A 167 8.96 23.42 10.94
CA THR A 167 8.94 24.45 11.97
C THR A 167 7.91 25.52 11.61
N MET A 168 7.06 25.89 12.57
CA MET A 168 6.03 26.90 12.38
C MET A 168 5.93 27.82 13.60
N GLN A 169 5.42 29.01 13.36
CA GLN A 169 5.12 29.99 14.40
C GLN A 169 3.75 29.73 15.03
N THR A 170 3.49 30.34 16.18
CA THR A 170 2.13 30.32 16.75
C THR A 170 1.10 30.93 15.79
N SER A 171 -0.07 30.29 15.70
CA SER A 171 -1.17 30.64 14.78
C SER A 171 -0.86 30.51 13.29
N GLU A 172 0.30 30.00 12.91
CA GLU A 172 0.67 29.74 11.53
C GLU A 172 -0.09 28.52 10.99
N GLU A 173 -0.36 28.52 9.69
CA GLU A 173 -0.97 27.41 8.96
C GLU A 173 0.07 26.66 8.16
N LEU A 174 0.07 25.34 8.30
CA LEU A 174 0.89 24.43 7.53
C LEU A 174 0.00 23.61 6.59
N SER A 175 0.31 23.64 5.31
CA SER A 175 -0.26 22.76 4.31
C SER A 175 0.66 21.57 4.08
N ILE A 176 0.10 20.37 4.22
CA ILE A 176 0.77 19.10 3.95
C ILE A 176 0.13 18.53 2.71
N THR A 177 0.83 18.62 1.59
CA THR A 177 0.39 18.05 0.31
C THR A 177 0.95 16.65 0.12
N PHE A 178 0.14 15.74 -0.40
CA PHE A 178 0.50 14.35 -0.63
C PHE A 178 -0.32 13.74 -1.76
N GLN A 179 0.11 12.57 -2.22
CA GLN A 179 -0.60 11.71 -3.16
C GLN A 179 -0.59 10.29 -2.61
N VAL A 180 -1.49 9.45 -3.09
CA VAL A 180 -1.50 8.02 -2.79
C VAL A 180 -1.40 7.23 -4.09
N ASP A 181 -0.49 6.27 -4.10
CA ASP A 181 -0.31 5.34 -5.20
C ASP A 181 -1.10 4.06 -4.89
N ASN A 182 -1.91 3.63 -5.84
CA ASN A 182 -2.55 2.32 -5.80
C ASN A 182 -1.67 1.32 -6.54
N ASN A 183 -0.88 0.54 -5.82
CA ASN A 183 -0.05 -0.54 -6.34
C ASN A 183 -0.75 -1.91 -6.26
N GLY A 184 -2.05 -1.92 -5.94
CA GLY A 184 -2.93 -3.09 -5.97
C GLY A 184 -3.29 -3.52 -7.39
N ASN A 185 -4.09 -4.58 -7.53
CA ASN A 185 -4.50 -5.13 -8.81
C ASN A 185 -5.92 -4.76 -9.25
N ALA A 186 -6.59 -3.89 -8.50
CA ALA A 186 -7.93 -3.38 -8.82
C ALA A 186 -8.02 -1.89 -8.52
N ASP A 187 -9.03 -1.23 -9.06
CA ASP A 187 -9.36 0.16 -8.71
C ASP A 187 -9.79 0.22 -7.24
N ASP A 188 -9.26 1.21 -6.49
CA ASP A 188 -9.42 1.28 -5.05
C ASP A 188 -9.96 2.63 -4.58
N THR A 189 -10.63 2.60 -3.44
CA THR A 189 -10.96 3.78 -2.65
C THR A 189 -10.07 3.79 -1.42
N ILE A 190 -9.22 4.81 -1.29
CA ILE A 190 -8.20 4.88 -0.24
C ILE A 190 -8.64 5.91 0.80
N GLU A 191 -8.72 5.47 2.05
CA GLU A 191 -9.01 6.30 3.20
C GLU A 191 -7.71 6.83 3.82
N ILE A 192 -7.59 8.15 3.96
CA ILE A 192 -6.41 8.78 4.53
C ILE A 192 -6.81 9.54 5.78
N ARG A 193 -6.06 9.35 6.86
CA ARG A 193 -6.33 10.01 8.14
C ARG A 193 -5.07 10.41 8.89
N ILE A 194 -5.21 11.44 9.73
CA ILE A 194 -4.23 11.78 10.75
C ILE A 194 -4.58 10.94 11.99
N THR A 195 -3.78 9.90 12.29
CA THR A 195 -4.13 8.92 13.33
C THR A 195 -4.04 9.49 14.74
N ASN A 196 -3.17 10.48 14.95
CA ASN A 196 -2.99 11.16 16.24
C ASN A 196 -3.67 12.54 16.32
N ALA A 197 -4.73 12.76 15.54
CA ALA A 197 -5.49 14.00 15.49
C ALA A 197 -5.92 14.50 16.88
N ASN A 198 -6.47 13.63 17.71
CA ASN A 198 -6.90 13.98 19.08
C ASN A 198 -5.75 14.48 19.97
N GLU A 199 -4.55 13.95 19.80
CA GLU A 199 -3.36 14.38 20.56
C GLU A 199 -2.92 15.76 20.10
N LEU A 200 -2.92 16.01 18.79
CA LEU A 200 -2.66 17.34 18.23
C LEU A 200 -3.65 18.39 18.72
N GLU A 201 -4.95 18.07 18.74
CA GLU A 201 -5.99 18.97 19.25
C GLU A 201 -5.81 19.29 20.75
N GLN A 202 -5.39 18.31 21.57
CA GLN A 202 -5.10 18.53 22.99
C GLN A 202 -3.90 19.47 23.21
N LEU A 203 -2.95 19.49 22.26
CA LEU A 203 -1.83 20.43 22.24
C LEU A 203 -2.21 21.81 21.67
N GLY A 204 -3.47 21.99 21.26
CA GLY A 204 -4.01 23.26 20.75
C GLY A 204 -3.88 23.44 19.24
N PHE A 205 -3.48 22.43 18.49
CA PHE A 205 -3.54 22.47 17.04
C PHE A 205 -4.99 22.41 16.55
N THR A 206 -5.24 22.96 15.39
CA THR A 206 -6.55 22.89 14.72
C THR A 206 -6.39 22.29 13.33
N LEU A 207 -7.09 21.18 13.06
CA LEU A 207 -7.12 20.54 11.75
C LEU A 207 -8.20 21.18 10.89
N GLN A 208 -7.84 22.16 10.07
CA GLN A 208 -8.81 22.96 9.31
C GLN A 208 -9.48 22.18 8.19
N SER A 209 -8.77 21.28 7.55
CA SER A 209 -9.31 20.36 6.54
C SER A 209 -10.03 19.14 7.14
N GLY A 210 -10.04 19.01 8.49
CA GLY A 210 -10.38 17.76 9.18
C GLY A 210 -9.19 16.81 9.26
N ASP A 211 -9.43 15.65 9.84
CA ASP A 211 -8.46 14.57 10.07
C ASP A 211 -8.61 13.39 9.10
N PHE A 212 -9.53 13.51 8.13
CA PHE A 212 -9.93 12.42 7.23
C PHE A 212 -10.23 12.91 5.81
N ILE A 213 -9.64 12.24 4.83
CA ILE A 213 -9.84 12.46 3.38
C ILE A 213 -10.03 11.10 2.71
N VAL A 214 -10.76 11.07 1.59
CA VAL A 214 -10.96 9.87 0.79
C VAL A 214 -10.54 10.14 -0.65
N ALA A 215 -9.55 9.39 -1.13
CA ALA A 215 -9.22 9.30 -2.55
C ALA A 215 -10.09 8.21 -3.19
N ARG A 216 -10.95 8.58 -4.14
CA ARG A 216 -11.90 7.67 -4.79
C ARG A 216 -11.41 7.24 -6.16
N ASP A 217 -11.74 6.01 -6.52
CA ASP A 217 -11.54 5.48 -7.87
C ASP A 217 -10.09 5.64 -8.36
N VAL A 218 -9.12 5.39 -7.45
CA VAL A 218 -7.70 5.37 -7.80
C VAL A 218 -7.43 4.09 -8.58
N GLN A 219 -7.13 4.24 -9.87
CA GLN A 219 -6.92 3.10 -10.77
C GLN A 219 -5.76 2.22 -10.32
N SER A 220 -5.84 0.93 -10.62
CA SER A 220 -4.72 0.00 -10.43
C SER A 220 -3.47 0.51 -11.14
N GLY A 221 -2.34 0.56 -10.42
CA GLY A 221 -1.08 1.15 -10.90
C GLY A 221 -1.11 2.66 -11.10
N GLY A 222 -2.17 3.34 -10.65
CA GLY A 222 -2.37 4.80 -10.77
C GLY A 222 -2.05 5.55 -9.49
N VAL A 223 -2.09 6.87 -9.61
CA VAL A 223 -1.83 7.82 -8.52
C VAL A 223 -3.06 8.71 -8.34
N SER A 224 -3.42 9.02 -7.11
CA SER A 224 -4.52 9.95 -6.82
C SER A 224 -4.23 11.36 -7.33
N GLU A 225 -5.26 12.19 -7.39
CA GLU A 225 -5.06 13.63 -7.42
C GLU A 225 -4.28 14.10 -6.17
N GLN A 226 -3.71 15.29 -6.25
CA GLN A 226 -3.03 15.89 -5.10
C GLN A 226 -4.02 16.21 -3.99
N LEU A 227 -3.76 15.72 -2.80
CA LEU A 227 -4.54 15.90 -1.59
C LEU A 227 -3.79 16.79 -0.60
N GLU A 228 -4.51 17.34 0.38
CA GLU A 228 -3.95 18.33 1.30
C GLU A 228 -4.60 18.24 2.69
N PHE A 229 -3.76 18.18 3.73
CA PHE A 229 -4.17 18.50 5.10
C PHE A 229 -3.69 19.89 5.48
N ILE A 230 -4.57 20.69 6.07
CA ILE A 230 -4.26 22.03 6.58
C ILE A 230 -4.33 22.00 8.10
N ILE A 231 -3.18 22.25 8.74
CA ILE A 231 -3.00 22.24 10.18
C ILE A 231 -2.60 23.63 10.63
N ARG A 232 -3.26 24.16 11.65
CA ARG A 232 -2.93 25.43 12.27
C ARG A 232 -2.31 25.22 13.64
N ALA A 233 -1.19 25.91 13.90
CA ALA A 233 -0.52 25.90 15.18
C ALA A 233 -1.37 26.53 16.30
N PRO A 234 -1.12 26.15 17.56
CA PRO A 234 -1.71 26.82 18.73
C PRO A 234 -1.53 28.34 18.68
N SER A 235 -2.50 29.09 19.22
CA SER A 235 -2.43 30.56 19.26
C SER A 235 -1.38 31.08 20.22
N GLU A 236 -0.99 30.28 21.22
CA GLU A 236 -0.04 30.59 22.25
C GLU A 236 0.86 29.40 22.50
N ALA A 237 2.15 29.63 22.68
CA ALA A 237 3.13 28.63 23.05
C ALA A 237 4.22 29.26 23.96
N ASP A 238 4.11 29.02 25.26
CA ASP A 238 5.08 29.52 26.25
C ASP A 238 6.45 28.84 26.12
N ALA A 239 6.48 27.64 25.52
CA ALA A 239 7.67 26.84 25.25
C ALA A 239 7.54 26.20 23.88
N GLU A 240 8.69 25.77 23.33
CA GLU A 240 8.70 25.01 22.08
C GLU A 240 7.86 23.73 22.21
N ILE A 241 6.91 23.51 21.30
CA ILE A 241 6.08 22.31 21.22
C ILE A 241 6.67 21.42 20.12
N ARG A 242 6.97 20.18 20.43
CA ARG A 242 7.40 19.16 19.47
C ARG A 242 6.41 18.02 19.49
N ASN A 243 5.90 17.66 18.32
CA ASN A 243 5.06 16.49 18.16
C ASN A 243 5.31 15.83 16.79
N ILE A 244 4.87 14.59 16.63
CA ILE A 244 4.91 13.85 15.39
C ILE A 244 3.49 13.90 14.81
N ILE A 245 3.38 14.11 13.50
CA ILE A 245 2.15 13.89 12.76
C ILE A 245 2.27 12.53 12.07
N THR A 246 1.29 11.67 12.31
CA THR A 246 1.18 10.36 11.65
C THR A 246 0.02 10.38 10.69
N ILE A 247 0.32 10.25 9.39
CA ILE A 247 -0.67 10.12 8.33
C ILE A 247 -0.71 8.66 7.90
N GLU A 248 -1.89 8.04 7.93
CA GLU A 248 -2.15 6.68 7.52
C GLU A 248 -3.06 6.67 6.29
N ALA A 249 -2.67 5.93 5.26
CA ALA A 249 -3.51 5.60 4.11
C ALA A 249 -3.93 4.13 4.21
N THR A 250 -5.21 3.83 4.01
CA THR A 250 -5.80 2.49 4.13
C THR A 250 -6.61 2.16 2.89
N SER A 251 -6.33 1.03 2.25
CA SER A 251 -7.13 0.45 1.17
C SER A 251 -8.49 -0.02 1.68
N THR A 252 -9.54 0.14 0.89
CA THR A 252 -10.86 -0.43 1.22
C THR A 252 -11.06 -1.85 0.68
N LEU A 253 -10.13 -2.38 -0.11
CA LEU A 253 -10.20 -3.73 -0.68
C LEU A 253 -9.80 -4.81 0.34
N ASP A 254 -8.73 -4.57 1.09
CA ASP A 254 -8.15 -5.58 2.00
C ASP A 254 -7.53 -5.01 3.28
N ASP A 255 -7.85 -3.77 3.63
CA ASP A 255 -7.32 -3.05 4.80
C ASP A 255 -5.78 -2.89 4.80
N SER A 256 -5.11 -3.06 3.65
CA SER A 256 -3.67 -2.78 3.53
C SER A 256 -3.39 -1.31 3.81
N LYS A 257 -2.25 -1.03 4.46
CA LYS A 257 -1.93 0.30 4.99
C LYS A 257 -0.52 0.72 4.68
N ASP A 258 -0.38 2.03 4.54
CA ASP A 258 0.92 2.69 4.60
C ASP A 258 0.85 3.90 5.53
N MET A 259 1.95 4.20 6.22
CA MET A 259 2.03 5.28 7.20
C MET A 259 3.30 6.10 7.02
N VAL A 260 3.14 7.41 7.13
CA VAL A 260 4.26 8.36 7.11
C VAL A 260 4.19 9.26 8.34
N ASP A 261 5.33 9.37 9.01
CA ASP A 261 5.53 10.22 10.18
C ASP A 261 6.45 11.38 9.83
N PHE A 262 6.18 12.56 10.37
CA PHE A 262 7.11 13.68 10.33
C PHE A 262 7.00 14.57 11.56
N ASP A 263 8.12 15.19 11.93
CA ASP A 263 8.20 16.07 13.10
C ASP A 263 7.57 17.42 12.83
N LEU A 264 6.74 17.87 13.76
CA LEU A 264 6.17 19.21 13.82
C LEU A 264 6.72 19.96 15.01
N ILE A 265 7.29 21.15 14.78
CA ILE A 265 7.90 21.99 15.79
C ILE A 265 7.20 23.34 15.77
N VAL A 266 6.58 23.73 16.88
CA VAL A 266 6.06 25.09 17.06
C VAL A 266 7.03 25.86 17.94
N GLU A 267 7.57 26.97 17.43
CA GLU A 267 8.50 27.80 18.17
C GLU A 267 7.77 28.51 19.33
N ALA A 268 8.46 28.59 20.48
CA ALA A 268 7.97 29.37 21.59
C ALA A 268 7.74 30.83 21.17
N GLN A 269 6.62 31.39 21.58
CA GLN A 269 6.39 32.82 21.38
C GLN A 269 7.44 33.58 22.19
N GLN A 270 8.38 34.18 21.49
CA GLN A 270 9.30 35.08 22.16
C GLN A 270 8.46 36.22 22.69
N ASP A 271 8.26 36.23 24.01
CA ASP A 271 7.86 37.47 24.67
C ASP A 271 8.78 38.56 24.12
N SER A 272 8.25 39.46 23.32
CA SER A 272 8.94 40.69 22.93
C SER A 272 9.02 41.61 24.15
N GLY A 273 9.48 41.02 25.27
CA GLY A 273 10.07 41.70 26.42
C GLY A 273 11.35 42.36 25.98
N GLY A 274 11.31 43.02 24.83
CA GLY A 274 12.37 43.87 24.38
C GLY A 274 12.62 44.92 25.46
N LEU A 275 13.86 45.27 25.65
CA LEU A 275 14.32 46.41 26.43
C LEU A 275 13.50 47.71 26.28
N GLY A 276 12.46 47.69 25.42
CA GLY A 276 11.48 48.73 25.22
C GLY A 276 10.24 48.64 26.13
N ALA A 277 9.82 47.44 26.60
CA ALA A 277 8.62 47.32 27.46
C ALA A 277 8.87 47.84 28.89
N GLY A 278 10.13 47.78 29.35
CA GLY A 278 10.52 48.40 30.62
C GLY A 278 10.61 49.96 30.59
N LEU A 279 10.60 50.55 29.39
CA LEU A 279 10.69 52.01 29.21
C LEU A 279 9.32 52.71 28.99
N SER A 280 8.27 51.96 28.71
CA SER A 280 6.94 52.51 28.47
C SER A 280 6.19 52.90 29.75
N GLU A 281 6.61 52.38 30.92
CA GLU A 281 6.08 52.80 32.23
C GLU A 281 6.94 53.85 32.95
N VAL A 282 8.12 54.20 32.37
CA VAL A 282 8.92 55.30 32.93
C VAL A 282 8.23 56.61 32.59
N SER A 283 7.60 57.24 33.60
CA SER A 283 6.99 58.55 33.43
C SER A 283 8.04 59.55 32.95
N THR A 284 7.62 60.56 32.20
CA THR A 284 8.50 61.64 31.72
C THR A 284 9.24 62.32 32.89
N ASP A 285 8.70 62.24 34.09
CA ASP A 285 9.30 62.77 35.31
C ASP A 285 10.45 61.90 35.82
N ASP A 286 10.32 60.53 35.69
CA ASP A 286 11.39 59.57 36.03
C ASP A 286 12.56 59.62 35.05
N LEU A 287 12.27 59.82 33.73
CA LEU A 287 13.30 59.96 32.71
C LEU A 287 14.13 61.25 32.93
N ALA A 288 13.48 62.32 33.40
CA ALA A 288 14.15 63.55 33.80
C ALA A 288 15.06 63.34 35.04
N LEU A 289 14.61 62.51 35.98
CA LEU A 289 15.39 62.16 37.20
C LEU A 289 16.61 61.29 36.87
N TYR A 290 16.45 60.28 36.07
CA TYR A 290 17.57 59.40 35.62
C TYR A 290 18.52 60.16 34.68
N GLY A 291 18.02 61.06 33.84
CA GLY A 291 18.82 61.95 33.02
C GLY A 291 19.65 62.92 33.86
N ALA A 292 19.07 63.47 34.91
CA ALA A 292 19.77 64.37 35.85
C ALA A 292 20.86 63.62 36.66
N ILE A 293 20.55 62.42 37.15
CA ILE A 293 21.54 61.58 37.89
C ILE A 293 22.68 61.15 36.97
N GLY A 294 22.34 60.58 35.80
CA GLY A 294 23.34 60.11 34.79
C GLY A 294 24.20 61.26 34.29
N GLY A 295 23.57 62.39 33.94
CA GLY A 295 24.25 63.61 33.50
C GLY A 295 25.13 64.19 34.62
N GLY A 296 24.67 64.17 35.85
CA GLY A 296 25.44 64.59 37.01
C GLY A 296 26.71 63.77 37.26
N VAL A 297 26.60 62.44 37.16
CA VAL A 297 27.73 61.50 37.30
C VAL A 297 28.74 61.71 36.14
N LEU A 298 28.30 61.84 34.92
CA LEU A 298 29.17 62.11 33.79
C LEU A 298 29.88 63.47 33.90
N PHE A 299 29.15 64.48 34.40
CA PHE A 299 29.75 65.82 34.66
C PHE A 299 30.81 65.76 35.76
N LEU A 300 30.57 64.98 36.83
CA LEU A 300 31.53 64.78 37.90
C LEU A 300 32.79 64.04 37.40
N ILE A 301 32.65 63.01 36.59
CA ILE A 301 33.78 62.30 35.96
C ILE A 301 34.54 63.26 35.07
N PHE A 302 33.88 64.07 34.26
CA PHE A 302 34.53 65.09 33.43
C PHE A 302 35.27 66.11 34.21
N LEU A 303 34.73 66.61 35.36
CA LEU A 303 35.40 67.52 36.29
C LEU A 303 36.65 66.86 36.89
N LEU A 304 36.56 65.58 37.30
CA LEU A 304 37.73 64.86 37.85
C LEU A 304 38.87 64.68 36.81
N VAL A 305 38.52 64.46 35.54
CA VAL A 305 39.45 64.37 34.43
C VAL A 305 40.14 65.72 34.20
N ILE A 306 39.39 66.84 34.25
CA ILE A 306 39.95 68.19 34.13
C ILE A 306 40.88 68.51 35.28
N ILE A 307 40.50 68.28 36.56
CA ILE A 307 41.32 68.48 37.76
C ILE A 307 42.57 67.61 37.69
N GLY A 308 42.46 66.33 37.30
CA GLY A 308 43.60 65.46 37.11
C GLY A 308 44.56 65.92 35.99
N ARG A 309 44.03 66.55 34.93
CA ARG A 309 44.85 67.12 33.86
C ARG A 309 45.51 68.44 34.23
N VAL A 310 44.90 69.29 35.03
CA VAL A 310 45.44 70.54 35.55
C VAL A 310 46.50 70.28 36.61
N SER A 311 46.28 69.27 37.48
CA SER A 311 47.22 68.87 38.56
C SER A 311 48.55 68.30 37.96
N LYS A 312 48.48 67.63 36.81
CA LYS A 312 49.70 67.12 36.15
C LYS A 312 50.59 68.14 35.48
N ARG A 313 50.17 69.39 35.39
CA ARG A 313 50.94 70.50 34.82
C ARG A 313 51.91 71.22 35.83
N SER A 314 51.89 70.89 37.10
CA SER A 314 52.57 71.63 38.16
C SER A 314 53.79 70.90 38.82
N SER A 315 54.33 69.83 38.23
CA SER A 315 55.56 69.28 38.73
C SER A 315 56.53 68.92 37.62
N LYS A 316 57.25 69.97 37.12
CA LYS A 316 58.55 69.80 36.48
C LYS A 316 59.61 70.11 37.55
N GLY A 317 60.29 69.09 38.08
CA GLY A 317 61.41 69.15 38.94
C GLY A 317 62.28 67.88 38.81
N LYS A 318 63.42 68.04 38.16
CA LYS A 318 64.54 67.19 37.90
C LYS A 318 64.91 66.19 39.06
N VAL A 319 65.37 64.99 38.70
CA VAL A 319 66.80 64.60 38.78
C VAL A 319 67.00 63.14 38.41
N ALA A 320 68.02 62.87 37.68
CA ALA A 320 68.49 61.60 37.15
C ALA A 320 68.96 60.63 38.20
N THR A 321 68.99 59.34 37.91
CA THR A 321 70.20 58.49 37.99
C THR A 321 69.84 57.01 37.78
N ASP A 322 70.56 56.46 36.79
CA ASP A 322 71.05 55.09 36.58
C ASP A 322 70.21 53.83 36.72
N ALA A 323 70.34 53.08 35.67
CA ALA A 323 70.02 51.75 35.25
C ALA A 323 70.33 50.59 36.27
N PRO A 324 69.92 49.34 36.10
CA PRO A 324 70.18 48.58 34.86
C PRO A 324 69.03 47.70 34.36
N THR A 325 69.17 47.40 33.14
CA THR A 325 68.72 46.41 32.18
C THR A 325 68.25 45.05 32.73
N GLU A 326 67.04 44.67 32.37
CA GLU A 326 66.69 43.29 32.05
C GLU A 326 65.67 43.26 30.87
N PRO A 327 65.75 42.23 30.02
CA PRO A 327 65.23 42.32 28.66
C PRO A 327 63.69 42.05 28.59
N PRO A 328 63.04 42.53 27.51
CA PRO A 328 61.61 42.34 27.34
C PRO A 328 61.28 40.90 26.88
N ILE A 329 60.29 40.33 27.53
CA ILE A 329 59.64 39.14 27.06
C ILE A 329 58.76 39.55 25.90
N GLU A 330 59.09 39.10 24.69
CA GLU A 330 58.23 39.13 23.52
C GLU A 330 57.06 38.19 23.77
N ILE A 331 55.88 38.73 23.78
CA ILE A 331 54.63 37.96 23.64
C ILE A 331 54.30 38.04 22.15
N ASP A 332 54.55 36.94 21.46
CA ASP A 332 54.03 36.70 20.11
C ASP A 332 52.50 36.59 20.16
N ASP A 333 51.83 37.65 19.74
CA ASP A 333 50.43 37.64 19.33
C ASP A 333 50.38 37.29 17.84
N ASP A 334 50.40 36.02 17.50
CA ASP A 334 50.07 35.52 16.16
C ASP A 334 49.56 34.07 16.31
N ASP A 335 48.33 33.90 16.76
CA ASP A 335 47.54 32.73 16.46
C ASP A 335 46.32 33.15 15.64
N GLU A 336 46.58 33.49 14.35
CA GLU A 336 45.58 33.41 13.31
C GLU A 336 45.29 31.92 13.06
N PHE A 337 44.12 31.48 13.53
CA PHE A 337 43.57 30.18 13.23
C PHE A 337 42.95 30.22 11.83
N ASP A 338 43.79 30.00 10.80
CA ASP A 338 43.33 29.71 9.45
C ASP A 338 42.76 28.28 9.42
N LEU A 339 41.45 28.19 9.40
CA LEU A 339 40.71 26.98 9.06
C LEU A 339 40.55 26.93 7.54
N ASP A 340 41.58 26.51 6.83
CA ASP A 340 41.48 26.06 5.46
C ASP A 340 40.81 24.67 5.47
N LEU A 341 39.51 24.67 5.26
CA LEU A 341 38.75 23.48 4.88
C LEU A 341 38.78 23.39 3.36
N ASP A 342 39.84 22.87 2.81
CA ASP A 342 39.90 22.36 1.45
C ASP A 342 39.04 21.09 1.38
N PHE A 343 37.82 21.24 0.88
CA PHE A 343 36.97 20.14 0.48
C PHE A 343 37.22 19.89 -1.01
N ASP A 344 38.28 19.15 -1.33
CA ASP A 344 38.47 18.56 -2.64
C ASP A 344 37.41 17.44 -2.83
N LEU A 345 36.32 17.79 -3.49
CA LEU A 345 35.43 16.85 -4.12
C LEU A 345 36.00 16.48 -5.48
N ASP A 346 36.87 15.47 -5.51
CA ASP A 346 37.17 14.76 -6.75
C ASP A 346 35.90 14.07 -7.25
N LEU A 347 35.13 14.73 -8.11
CA LEU A 347 34.18 14.11 -8.99
C LEU A 347 34.96 13.57 -10.20
N ASP A 348 35.37 12.33 -10.11
CA ASP A 348 35.72 11.54 -11.28
C ASP A 348 34.46 11.35 -12.15
N ASP A 349 34.18 12.35 -13.00
CA ASP A 349 33.42 12.18 -14.22
C ASP A 349 34.36 11.47 -15.20
N ASP A 350 34.10 10.18 -15.44
CA ASP A 350 34.30 9.49 -16.71
C ASP A 350 34.33 7.99 -16.47
N GLU A 351 33.26 7.29 -16.80
CA GLU A 351 33.21 5.93 -17.36
C GLU A 351 31.84 5.27 -17.07
N PHE A 352 30.78 5.74 -17.72
CA PHE A 352 29.62 4.85 -17.98
C PHE A 352 28.83 5.34 -19.20
N LEU A 353 29.46 5.50 -20.35
CA LEU A 353 28.78 5.51 -21.64
C LEU A 353 29.75 4.98 -22.71
N SER A 354 29.78 3.66 -22.87
CA SER A 354 30.23 3.09 -24.15
C SER A 354 29.56 1.73 -24.37
N ASP A 355 28.78 1.70 -25.45
CA ASP A 355 28.72 0.59 -26.39
C ASP A 355 28.25 -0.76 -25.87
N ASP A 356 26.91 -0.98 -25.89
CA ASP A 356 26.35 -2.30 -26.24
C ASP A 356 24.82 -2.21 -26.54
N PHE A 357 24.36 -1.17 -27.25
CA PHE A 357 22.93 -1.08 -27.63
C PHE A 357 22.67 -1.26 -29.14
N ASP A 358 23.70 -1.58 -29.94
CA ASP A 358 23.56 -1.68 -31.41
C ASP A 358 23.61 -3.10 -31.97
N SER A 359 23.56 -4.14 -31.12
CA SER A 359 23.61 -5.55 -31.62
C SER A 359 22.33 -6.36 -31.42
N MET A 360 21.18 -5.73 -31.09
CA MET A 360 19.91 -6.46 -30.87
C MET A 360 18.80 -6.10 -31.87
N LEU A 361 19.11 -5.49 -33.01
CA LEU A 361 18.11 -5.10 -34.02
C LEU A 361 18.28 -5.76 -35.39
N ASP A 362 19.14 -6.80 -35.54
CA ASP A 362 19.35 -7.50 -36.82
C ASP A 362 18.81 -8.94 -36.87
N ASP A 363 17.96 -9.36 -35.95
CA ASP A 363 17.27 -10.68 -36.02
C ASP A 363 15.77 -10.56 -35.63
N LEU A 364 15.01 -9.75 -36.40
CA LEU A 364 13.55 -9.84 -36.45
C LEU A 364 13.08 -9.64 -37.91
#